data_5003e2630865c97c8b20614e5b9d51aa
#
_entry.id   5003e2630865c97c8b20614e5b9d51aa
#
_cell.length_a   1.000
_cell.length_b   1.000
_cell.length_c   1.000
_cell.angle_alpha   90.00
_cell.angle_beta   90.00
_cell.angle_gamma   90.00
#
_symmetry.space_group_name_H-M   'P 1'
#
loop_
_entity.id
_entity.type
_entity.pdbx_description
1 polymer ?
#
loop_
_entity_poly.entity_id
_entity_poly.type
_entity_poly.pdbx_seq_one_letter_code
_entity_poly.pdbx_strand_id
1 'polypeptide(L)'
;MYSDSTEYITLKCDEKILDQMIDIFGTEPGIMFDDSRFFKIRVKTSRTGALYLAQQFVEYIEIIEPVELRDQIKENLKQAMKKYK
;
A
#
# COMPACT_ATOMS: atom_id res chain seq x y z
N MET A 1 -24.26 -11.93 -0.99
CA MET A 1 -23.41 -10.88 -1.53
C MET A 1 -22.73 -10.12 -0.39
N TYR A 2 -21.54 -9.83 -0.58
CA TYR A 2 -20.85 -8.98 0.39
C TYR A 2 -19.97 -8.01 -0.37
N SER A 3 -19.56 -7.00 0.32
CA SER A 3 -18.62 -6.05 -0.25
C SER A 3 -17.51 -5.81 0.77
N ASP A 4 -16.33 -5.55 0.26
CA ASP A 4 -15.22 -5.17 1.14
C ASP A 4 -15.54 -3.86 1.80
N SER A 5 -15.40 -3.83 3.11
CA SER A 5 -15.49 -2.57 3.82
C SER A 5 -14.27 -1.73 3.49
N THR A 6 -14.47 -0.44 3.32
CA THR A 6 -13.34 0.45 3.17
C THR A 6 -12.88 0.96 4.53
N GLU A 7 -11.60 1.18 4.64
CA GLU A 7 -11.03 1.73 5.86
C GLU A 7 -9.79 2.54 5.48
N TYR A 8 -9.33 3.34 6.41
CA TYR A 8 -8.12 4.12 6.16
C TYR A 8 -6.90 3.24 6.30
N ILE A 9 -6.06 3.27 5.30
CA ILE A 9 -4.85 2.46 5.24
C ILE A 9 -3.69 3.40 5.00
N THR A 10 -2.64 3.28 5.81
CA THR A 10 -1.46 4.12 5.69
C THR A 10 -0.39 3.38 4.92
N LEU A 11 0.09 4.00 3.87
CA LEU A 11 1.12 3.44 3.01
C LEU A 11 2.35 4.33 3.04
N LYS A 12 3.52 3.71 3.08
CA LYS A 12 4.79 4.41 2.90
C LYS A 12 5.29 4.09 1.49
N CYS A 13 5.55 5.11 0.71
CA CYS A 13 5.84 4.94 -0.70
C CYS A 13 7.14 5.63 -1.08
N ASP A 14 7.86 5.02 -2.02
CA ASP A 14 9.02 5.65 -2.62
C ASP A 14 8.55 6.79 -3.53
N GLU A 15 9.30 7.88 -3.56
CA GLU A 15 8.93 9.03 -4.38
C GLU A 15 8.80 8.71 -5.86
N LYS A 16 9.43 7.63 -6.29
CA LYS A 16 9.39 7.22 -7.70
C LYS A 16 8.00 6.91 -8.19
N ILE A 17 7.08 6.55 -7.29
CA ILE A 17 5.71 6.23 -7.69
C ILE A 17 4.73 7.32 -7.30
N LEU A 18 5.22 8.51 -6.96
CA LEU A 18 4.33 9.60 -6.55
C LEU A 18 3.28 9.90 -7.63
N ASP A 19 3.71 9.98 -8.88
CA ASP A 19 2.78 10.28 -9.97
C ASP A 19 1.72 9.21 -10.12
N GLN A 20 2.12 7.95 -10.02
CA GLN A 20 1.18 6.83 -10.10
C GLN A 20 0.17 6.88 -8.96
N MET A 21 0.63 7.21 -7.76
CA MET A 21 -0.27 7.28 -6.62
C MET A 21 -1.26 8.43 -6.76
N ILE A 22 -0.81 9.55 -7.30
CA ILE A 22 -1.71 10.67 -7.58
C ILE A 22 -2.74 10.28 -8.64
N ASP A 23 -2.32 9.54 -9.66
CA ASP A 23 -3.24 9.06 -10.69
C ASP A 23 -4.31 8.15 -10.11
N ILE A 24 -3.93 7.29 -9.17
CA ILE A 24 -4.85 6.32 -8.59
C ILE A 24 -5.79 6.97 -7.59
N PHE A 25 -5.26 7.79 -6.70
CA PHE A 25 -6.02 8.30 -5.56
C PHE A 25 -6.33 9.79 -5.63
N GLY A 26 -5.80 10.48 -6.62
CA GLY A 26 -5.95 11.92 -6.68
C GLY A 26 -5.09 12.62 -5.66
N THR A 27 -5.37 13.89 -5.43
CA THR A 27 -4.61 14.69 -4.48
C THR A 27 -5.33 14.84 -3.14
N GLU A 28 -6.51 14.23 -3.01
CA GLU A 28 -7.29 14.34 -1.77
C GLU A 28 -6.62 13.70 -0.56
N PRO A 29 -5.99 12.54 -0.68
CA PRO A 29 -5.27 12.01 0.46
C PRO A 29 -4.12 12.93 0.80
N GLY A 30 -4.00 13.26 2.07
CA GLY A 30 -2.87 14.06 2.49
C GLY A 30 -1.56 13.33 2.22
N ILE A 31 -0.62 14.02 1.61
CA ILE A 31 0.69 13.44 1.34
C ILE A 31 1.66 14.06 2.31
N MET A 32 2.34 13.21 3.09
CA MET A 32 3.32 13.67 4.06
C MET A 32 4.67 13.10 3.70
N PHE A 33 5.62 13.95 3.42
CA PHE A 33 6.97 13.52 3.11
C PHE A 33 7.72 13.25 4.41
N ASP A 34 8.21 12.01 4.55
CA ASP A 34 8.97 11.59 5.70
C ASP A 34 10.39 12.13 5.63
N ASP A 35 10.97 12.00 4.45
CA ASP A 35 12.30 12.52 4.16
C ASP A 35 12.35 12.78 2.66
N SER A 36 13.55 12.86 2.09
CA SER A 36 13.68 13.24 0.69
C SER A 36 13.29 12.13 -0.29
N ARG A 37 13.11 10.90 0.20
CA ARG A 37 12.86 9.76 -0.69
C ARG A 37 11.50 9.10 -0.51
N PHE A 38 10.88 9.25 0.62
CA PHE A 38 9.67 8.52 0.93
C PHE A 38 8.57 9.48 1.34
N PHE A 39 7.35 9.08 1.03
CA PHE A 39 6.19 9.82 1.50
C PHE A 39 5.17 8.85 2.05
N LYS A 40 4.32 9.35 2.92
CA LYS A 40 3.22 8.56 3.48
C LYS A 40 1.91 9.12 2.98
N ILE A 41 1.00 8.23 2.64
CA ILE A 41 -0.36 8.63 2.32
C ILE A 41 -1.31 7.77 3.13
N ARG A 42 -2.45 8.34 3.43
CA ARG A 42 -3.52 7.64 4.13
C ARG A 42 -4.72 7.63 3.20
N VAL A 43 -5.06 6.45 2.71
CA VAL A 43 -6.11 6.31 1.71
C VAL A 43 -7.24 5.48 2.27
N LYS A 44 -8.44 5.75 1.80
CA LYS A 44 -9.60 4.97 2.19
C LYS A 44 -9.87 3.96 1.09
N THR A 45 -9.63 2.70 1.38
CA THR A 45 -9.79 1.65 0.39
C THR A 45 -10.04 0.32 1.10
N SER A 46 -10.39 -0.71 0.34
CA SER A 46 -10.57 -2.04 0.90
C SER A 46 -9.21 -2.67 1.18
N ARG A 47 -9.20 -3.66 2.07
CA ARG A 47 -7.97 -4.40 2.34
C ARG A 47 -7.50 -5.15 1.11
N THR A 48 -8.43 -5.72 0.36
CA THR A 48 -8.10 -6.43 -0.87
C THR A 48 -7.42 -5.49 -1.86
N GLY A 49 -7.98 -4.30 -2.03
CA GLY A 49 -7.40 -3.31 -2.93
C GLY A 49 -6.00 -2.88 -2.51
N ALA A 50 -5.82 -2.68 -1.19
CA ALA A 50 -4.52 -2.29 -0.67
C ALA A 50 -3.48 -3.39 -0.86
N LEU A 51 -3.86 -4.64 -0.61
CA LEU A 51 -2.95 -5.77 -0.83
C LEU A 51 -2.55 -5.88 -2.28
N TYR A 52 -3.51 -5.72 -3.18
CA TYR A 52 -3.24 -5.80 -4.60
C TYR A 52 -2.25 -4.73 -5.02
N LEU A 53 -2.50 -3.52 -4.57
CA LEU A 53 -1.64 -2.38 -4.90
C LEU A 53 -0.24 -2.58 -4.34
N ALA A 54 -0.14 -3.03 -3.10
CA ALA A 54 1.16 -3.25 -2.47
C ALA A 54 1.94 -4.36 -3.17
N GLN A 55 1.27 -5.36 -3.69
CA GLN A 55 1.94 -6.42 -4.43
C GLN A 55 2.37 -5.95 -5.82
N GLN A 56 1.55 -5.10 -6.45
CA GLN A 56 1.86 -4.57 -7.76
C GLN A 56 3.11 -3.67 -7.73
N PHE A 57 3.26 -2.92 -6.66
CA PHE A 57 4.40 -2.01 -6.49
C PHE A 57 5.25 -2.45 -5.30
N VAL A 58 5.53 -3.74 -5.22
CA VAL A 58 6.14 -4.33 -4.02
C VAL A 58 7.46 -3.68 -3.65
N GLU A 59 8.22 -3.18 -4.62
CA GLU A 59 9.50 -2.55 -4.34
C GLU A 59 9.35 -1.12 -3.82
N TYR A 60 8.16 -0.53 -3.96
CA TYR A 60 7.98 0.90 -3.71
C TYR A 60 6.95 1.22 -2.65
N ILE A 61 6.13 0.26 -2.26
CA ILE A 61 5.05 0.49 -1.30
C ILE A 61 5.21 -0.43 -0.10
N GLU A 62 5.09 0.17 1.08
CA GLU A 62 5.07 -0.59 2.32
C GLU A 62 3.78 -0.24 3.06
N ILE A 63 3.04 -1.25 3.47
CA ILE A 63 1.84 -1.04 4.28
C ILE A 63 2.27 -0.82 5.72
N ILE A 64 1.87 0.31 6.29
CA ILE A 64 2.22 0.66 7.66
C ILE A 64 1.10 0.31 8.62
N GLU A 65 -0.13 0.67 8.26
CA GLU A 65 -1.30 0.44 9.10
C GLU A 65 -2.47 0.05 8.23
N PRO A 66 -3.37 -0.80 8.71
CA PRO A 66 -3.36 -1.43 10.03
C PRO A 66 -2.36 -2.58 10.11
N VAL A 67 -1.99 -2.94 11.33
CA VAL A 67 -0.98 -3.97 11.56
C VAL A 67 -1.38 -5.32 10.98
N GLU A 68 -2.66 -5.66 11.08
CA GLU A 68 -3.15 -6.93 10.53
C GLU A 68 -2.91 -7.02 9.03
N LEU A 69 -3.10 -5.90 8.33
CA LEU A 69 -2.90 -5.89 6.90
C LEU A 69 -1.41 -5.95 6.55
N ARG A 70 -0.60 -5.29 7.35
CA ARG A 70 0.85 -5.36 7.19
C ARG A 70 1.34 -6.80 7.35
N ASP A 71 0.82 -7.50 8.35
CA ASP A 71 1.18 -8.91 8.57
C ASP A 71 0.68 -9.78 7.41
N GLN A 72 -0.48 -9.46 6.87
CA GLN A 72 -1.03 -10.21 5.75
C GLN A 72 -0.17 -10.09 4.50
N ILE A 73 0.28 -8.88 4.16
CA ILE A 73 1.12 -8.70 2.98
C ILE A 73 2.48 -9.39 3.20
N LYS A 74 2.99 -9.33 4.41
CA LYS A 74 4.25 -9.99 4.73
C LYS A 74 4.14 -11.49 4.49
N GLU A 75 3.03 -12.09 4.92
CA GLU A 75 2.81 -13.51 4.72
C GLU A 75 2.65 -13.84 3.24
N ASN A 76 1.92 -13.00 2.50
CA ASN A 76 1.73 -13.19 1.07
C ASN A 76 3.06 -13.17 0.33
N LEU A 77 3.95 -12.27 0.71
CA LEU A 77 5.26 -12.17 0.07
C LEU A 77 6.11 -13.38 0.39
N LYS A 78 6.04 -13.88 1.61
CA LYS A 78 6.75 -15.11 1.97
C LYS A 78 6.31 -16.29 1.10
N GLN A 79 5.01 -16.43 0.91
CA GLN A 79 4.48 -17.52 0.08
C GLN A 79 4.94 -17.37 -1.37
N ALA A 80 4.93 -16.14 -1.87
CA ALA A 80 5.38 -15.88 -3.23
C ALA A 80 6.85 -16.23 -3.41
N MET A 81 7.68 -15.90 -2.43
CA MET A 81 9.11 -16.18 -2.51
C MET A 81 9.42 -17.66 -2.62
N LYS A 82 8.56 -18.50 -2.05
CA LYS A 82 8.78 -19.93 -2.11
C LYS A 82 8.72 -20.49 -3.53
N LYS A 83 8.08 -19.75 -4.44
CA LYS A 83 7.98 -20.16 -5.84
C LYS A 83 9.29 -19.98 -6.60
N TYR A 84 10.18 -19.17 -6.08
CA TYR A 84 11.39 -18.75 -6.80
C TYR A 84 12.64 -19.19 -6.08
N LYS A 85 12.62 -20.34 -5.54
CA LYS A 85 13.79 -20.87 -4.87
C LYS A 85 14.87 -21.29 -5.83
#